data_e1a4ca10fdbd2c0803b6a079d80c0219
#
_entry.id   e1a4ca10fdbd2c0803b6a079d80c0219
#
_cell.length_a   1.000
_cell.length_b   1.000
_cell.length_c   1.000
_cell.angle_alpha   90.00
_cell.angle_beta   90.00
_cell.angle_gamma   90.00
#
_symmetry.space_group_name_H-M   'P 1'
#
loop_
_entity.id
_entity.type
_entity.pdbx_description
1 polymer ?
#
loop_
_entity_poly.entity_id
_entity_poly.type
_entity_poly.pdbx_seq_one_letter_code
_entity_poly.pdbx_strand_id
1 'polypeptide(L)'
;MLSLTPASLGWRHFYGMGARMSGMKKTILKVCFMLGSILVSAIAQADTPQVSAFDMQANGIDYRIFVAAPAKKAPAEGFPVIYMTDGNRMLPIAAKLMGENPKLEAVFVGIGYPTDDKDEIVRLRYFDLTPPTPDDLIPVQTNIPKTGGRDAFFDFINHQVKAEIESRFPIDPTRQALFGHSLGGLFTLYALFNHADSFQSYAAADPSIWWNGRSILADKDRFVEAFKANPKPMRLLVESSGKRGERPGRTKEEIKHLKKLRSGPSGADIQTELKQLPDFEAAYRRFDNESHGSMIPLTVEDSLKFILLNESPSAQNN
;
A
#
# COMPACT_ATOMS: atom_id res chain seq x y z
N MET A 1 57.82 12.07 -4.15
CA MET A 1 58.52 13.04 -3.31
C MET A 1 57.77 13.20 -2.02
N LEU A 2 58.48 12.84 -0.94
CA LEU A 2 58.39 13.25 0.47
C LEU A 2 57.04 12.92 1.17
N SER A 3 56.88 11.82 1.92
CA SER A 3 57.60 11.38 3.17
C SER A 3 57.40 12.37 4.32
N LEU A 4 56.72 11.93 5.40
CA LEU A 4 57.39 11.77 6.70
C LEU A 4 56.36 11.34 7.79
N THR A 5 56.71 10.29 8.51
CA THR A 5 56.22 9.73 9.75
C THR A 5 56.93 10.36 10.98
N PRO A 6 56.95 9.75 12.16
CA PRO A 6 56.22 10.10 13.38
C PRO A 6 57.16 10.44 14.56
N ALA A 7 56.62 10.76 15.74
CA ALA A 7 57.38 10.74 17.01
C ALA A 7 56.39 10.55 18.16
N SER A 8 56.35 9.55 18.96
CA SER A 8 57.17 8.83 19.99
C SER A 8 57.66 9.67 21.18
N LEU A 9 57.64 9.03 22.34
CA LEU A 9 58.25 9.26 23.68
C LEU A 9 57.36 10.04 24.66
N GLY A 10 57.24 9.67 25.94
CA GLY A 10 58.15 8.84 26.72
C GLY A 10 57.61 8.62 28.14
N TRP A 11 58.12 7.61 28.73
CA TRP A 11 58.03 7.11 30.09
C TRP A 11 58.53 8.06 31.16
N ARG A 12 58.00 7.97 32.40
CA ARG A 12 58.79 7.92 33.63
C ARG A 12 58.07 7.31 34.80
N HIS A 13 58.76 6.36 35.42
CA HIS A 13 58.55 5.76 36.73
C HIS A 13 58.68 6.76 37.89
N PHE A 14 58.03 6.46 39.01
CA PHE A 14 58.67 6.63 40.33
C PHE A 14 58.20 5.56 41.30
N TYR A 15 59.21 4.98 41.98
CA TYR A 15 59.17 4.00 43.06
C TYR A 15 58.94 4.67 44.43
N GLY A 16 58.42 3.88 45.37
CA GLY A 16 58.94 4.03 46.72
C GLY A 16 58.04 3.72 47.89
N MET A 17 58.36 2.59 48.55
CA MET A 17 58.35 2.32 50.01
C MET A 17 57.02 2.41 50.76
N GLY A 18 56.46 1.40 51.39
CA GLY A 18 57.01 0.42 52.32
C GLY A 18 56.79 0.83 53.76
N ALA A 19 55.78 0.25 54.45
CA ALA A 19 55.84 0.07 55.90
C ALA A 19 54.86 -1.03 56.35
N ARG A 20 55.37 -1.86 57.25
CA ARG A 20 54.79 -3.05 57.91
C ARG A 20 53.91 -2.69 59.05
N MET A 21 53.12 -3.70 59.46
CA MET A 21 52.74 -4.25 60.78
C MET A 21 51.27 -4.10 61.13
N SER A 22 50.62 -5.21 61.17
CA SER A 22 50.32 -6.02 62.39
C SER A 22 48.94 -5.71 62.99
N GLY A 23 48.09 -6.75 63.09
CA GLY A 23 46.92 -6.68 63.93
C GLY A 23 45.80 -7.62 63.53
N MET A 24 45.91 -8.85 63.96
CA MET A 24 44.93 -9.92 63.89
C MET A 24 43.66 -9.56 64.67
N LYS A 25 42.50 -9.49 64.04
CA LYS A 25 41.22 -9.82 64.68
C LYS A 25 40.26 -10.43 63.62
N LYS A 26 39.91 -11.68 63.91
CA LYS A 26 38.90 -12.43 63.17
C LYS A 26 37.53 -11.75 63.28
N THR A 27 36.95 -11.29 62.23
CA THR A 27 35.53 -10.96 62.20
C THR A 27 34.93 -11.68 60.98
N ILE A 28 34.04 -12.62 61.29
CA ILE A 28 33.25 -13.38 60.30
C ILE A 28 32.31 -12.41 59.64
N LEU A 29 32.59 -12.05 58.39
CA LEU A 29 31.66 -11.25 57.58
C LEU A 29 30.81 -12.20 56.79
N LYS A 30 29.52 -12.30 57.13
CA LYS A 30 28.48 -12.97 56.34
C LYS A 30 28.38 -12.29 55.01
N VAL A 31 28.80 -12.97 53.96
CA VAL A 31 28.56 -12.55 52.57
C VAL A 31 27.09 -12.86 52.26
N CYS A 32 26.25 -11.85 52.35
CA CYS A 32 24.93 -11.91 51.77
C CYS A 32 25.08 -11.85 50.23
N PHE A 33 24.91 -12.98 49.59
CA PHE A 33 24.73 -13.06 48.14
C PHE A 33 23.38 -12.41 47.83
N MET A 34 23.35 -11.13 47.50
CA MET A 34 22.22 -10.51 46.82
C MET A 34 22.24 -11.03 45.39
N LEU A 35 21.40 -12.03 45.10
CA LEU A 35 20.96 -12.36 43.76
C LEU A 35 20.15 -11.16 43.25
N GLY A 36 20.82 -10.23 42.63
CA GLY A 36 20.17 -9.21 41.80
C GLY A 36 19.54 -9.89 40.60
N SER A 37 18.25 -10.16 40.68
CA SER A 37 17.47 -10.54 39.49
C SER A 37 17.52 -9.39 38.50
N ILE A 38 18.38 -9.50 37.49
CA ILE A 38 18.34 -8.64 36.32
C ILE A 38 17.06 -9.04 35.58
N LEU A 39 15.97 -8.32 35.83
CA LEU A 39 14.84 -8.29 34.96
C LEU A 39 15.34 -7.67 33.62
N VAL A 40 15.77 -8.52 32.70
CA VAL A 40 15.88 -8.13 31.29
C VAL A 40 14.45 -7.93 30.83
N SER A 41 13.98 -6.69 30.93
CA SER A 41 12.79 -6.28 30.21
C SER A 41 13.09 -6.55 28.72
N ALA A 42 12.56 -7.63 28.17
CA ALA A 42 12.50 -7.81 26.76
C ALA A 42 11.66 -6.64 26.23
N ILE A 43 12.32 -5.58 25.79
CA ILE A 43 11.70 -4.58 24.95
C ILE A 43 11.24 -5.37 23.73
N ALA A 44 9.93 -5.57 23.60
CA ALA A 44 9.35 -6.11 22.39
C ALA A 44 9.83 -5.19 21.28
N GLN A 45 10.82 -5.66 20.54
CA GLN A 45 11.31 -4.99 19.35
C GLN A 45 10.14 -5.00 18.41
N ALA A 46 9.58 -3.83 18.11
CA ALA A 46 8.52 -3.72 17.12
C ALA A 46 9.05 -4.41 15.87
N ASP A 47 8.35 -5.45 15.41
CA ASP A 47 8.77 -6.26 14.28
C ASP A 47 8.77 -5.36 13.04
N THR A 48 9.95 -4.82 12.69
CA THR A 48 10.12 -3.95 11.53
C THR A 48 9.75 -4.76 10.29
N PRO A 49 8.81 -4.31 9.45
CA PRO A 49 8.44 -5.02 8.24
C PRO A 49 9.65 -5.35 7.37
N GLN A 50 9.70 -6.55 6.84
CA GLN A 50 10.70 -6.92 5.84
C GLN A 50 10.28 -6.36 4.49
N VAL A 51 11.07 -5.44 3.95
CA VAL A 51 10.82 -4.84 2.63
C VAL A 51 11.80 -5.42 1.61
N SER A 52 11.26 -5.90 0.50
CA SER A 52 12.03 -6.46 -0.61
C SER A 52 11.40 -6.10 -1.96
N ALA A 53 12.13 -6.33 -3.04
CA ALA A 53 11.59 -6.19 -4.39
C ALA A 53 12.23 -7.22 -5.33
N PHE A 54 11.50 -7.58 -6.38
CA PHE A 54 11.99 -8.40 -7.48
C PHE A 54 11.31 -8.00 -8.78
N ASP A 55 11.97 -8.28 -9.90
CA ASP A 55 11.46 -7.91 -11.20
C ASP A 55 10.78 -9.11 -11.87
N MET A 56 9.72 -8.83 -12.62
CA MET A 56 8.98 -9.77 -13.46
C MET A 56 8.74 -9.12 -14.83
N GLN A 57 8.53 -9.94 -15.85
CA GLN A 57 8.22 -9.47 -17.18
C GLN A 57 6.94 -10.11 -17.69
N ALA A 58 6.05 -9.30 -18.25
CA ALA A 58 4.85 -9.78 -18.93
C ALA A 58 4.50 -8.85 -20.11
N ASN A 59 4.04 -9.42 -21.23
CA ASN A 59 3.58 -8.67 -22.39
C ASN A 59 4.58 -7.62 -22.92
N GLY A 60 5.90 -7.89 -22.76
CA GLY A 60 6.97 -6.99 -23.18
C GLY A 60 7.18 -5.78 -22.29
N ILE A 61 6.60 -5.78 -21.07
CA ILE A 61 6.78 -4.76 -20.05
C ILE A 61 7.52 -5.37 -18.85
N ASP A 62 8.51 -4.64 -18.34
CA ASP A 62 9.21 -4.99 -17.11
C ASP A 62 8.48 -4.36 -15.92
N TYR A 63 8.13 -5.21 -14.95
CA TYR A 63 7.48 -4.82 -13.71
C TYR A 63 8.41 -5.03 -12.53
N ARG A 64 8.34 -4.15 -11.55
CA ARG A 64 8.94 -4.34 -10.24
C ARG A 64 7.87 -4.62 -9.20
N ILE A 65 7.98 -5.76 -8.57
CA ILE A 65 7.09 -6.19 -7.50
C ILE A 65 7.77 -5.84 -6.17
N PHE A 66 7.20 -4.88 -5.48
CA PHE A 66 7.63 -4.46 -4.15
C PHE A 66 6.83 -5.23 -3.11
N VAL A 67 7.49 -5.75 -2.08
CA VAL A 67 6.83 -6.52 -1.04
C VAL A 67 7.21 -5.97 0.33
N ALA A 68 6.23 -5.78 1.20
CA ALA A 68 6.44 -5.58 2.62
C ALA A 68 5.69 -6.68 3.38
N ALA A 69 6.41 -7.45 4.18
CA ALA A 69 5.88 -8.57 4.93
C ALA A 69 6.18 -8.44 6.43
N PRO A 70 5.30 -8.95 7.32
CA PRO A 70 5.62 -9.02 8.75
C PRO A 70 6.88 -9.86 9.01
N ALA A 71 7.72 -9.41 9.94
CA ALA A 71 8.96 -10.13 10.31
C ALA A 71 8.72 -11.36 11.20
N LYS A 72 7.49 -11.64 11.56
CA LYS A 72 7.09 -12.74 12.44
C LYS A 72 6.59 -13.96 11.67
N LYS A 73 6.42 -15.07 12.40
CA LYS A 73 5.82 -16.28 11.87
C LYS A 73 4.36 -16.05 11.46
N ALA A 74 3.98 -16.55 10.29
CA ALA A 74 2.61 -16.47 9.82
C ALA A 74 1.63 -17.25 10.74
N PRO A 75 0.37 -16.79 10.81
CA PRO A 75 -0.74 -17.59 11.33
C PRO A 75 -0.86 -18.94 10.62
N ALA A 76 -1.63 -19.87 11.19
CA ALA A 76 -1.82 -21.20 10.59
C ALA A 76 -2.49 -21.12 9.20
N GLU A 77 -3.38 -20.17 9.02
CA GLU A 77 -4.11 -19.89 7.77
C GLU A 77 -3.27 -19.13 6.74
N GLY A 78 -2.12 -18.59 7.13
CA GLY A 78 -1.32 -17.67 6.34
C GLY A 78 -1.63 -16.19 6.64
N PHE A 79 -0.90 -15.29 5.99
CA PHE A 79 -1.15 -13.85 6.07
C PHE A 79 -2.23 -13.43 5.08
N PRO A 80 -3.08 -12.46 5.43
CA PRO A 80 -3.81 -11.70 4.42
C PRO A 80 -2.83 -11.08 3.43
N VAL A 81 -3.27 -10.87 2.18
CA VAL A 81 -2.46 -10.16 1.19
C VAL A 81 -3.22 -9.02 0.55
N ILE A 82 -2.55 -7.89 0.37
CA ILE A 82 -3.11 -6.70 -0.28
C ILE A 82 -2.24 -6.33 -1.47
N TYR A 83 -2.79 -6.48 -2.66
CA TYR A 83 -2.17 -6.06 -3.92
C TYR A 83 -2.49 -4.59 -4.16
N MET A 84 -1.49 -3.81 -4.55
CA MET A 84 -1.59 -2.37 -4.74
C MET A 84 -1.06 -1.98 -6.13
N THR A 85 -1.86 -1.31 -6.93
CA THR A 85 -1.35 -0.65 -8.14
C THR A 85 -0.47 0.55 -7.75
N ASP A 86 0.33 1.04 -8.70
CA ASP A 86 1.26 2.16 -8.45
C ASP A 86 2.27 1.87 -7.32
N GLY A 87 2.81 0.64 -7.28
CA GLY A 87 3.64 0.09 -6.21
C GLY A 87 4.82 0.97 -5.81
N ASN A 88 5.49 1.64 -6.76
CA ASN A 88 6.57 2.60 -6.49
C ASN A 88 6.16 3.67 -5.47
N ARG A 89 4.88 4.06 -5.44
CA ARG A 89 4.36 5.10 -4.55
C ARG A 89 3.61 4.55 -3.34
N MET A 90 2.81 3.51 -3.52
CA MET A 90 1.88 3.04 -2.49
C MET A 90 2.57 2.16 -1.45
N LEU A 91 3.50 1.30 -1.86
CA LEU A 91 4.12 0.37 -0.93
C LEU A 91 4.93 1.03 0.19
N PRO A 92 5.74 2.08 -0.04
CA PRO A 92 6.46 2.75 1.04
C PRO A 92 5.52 3.30 2.14
N ILE A 93 4.32 3.77 1.75
CA ILE A 93 3.30 4.26 2.68
C ILE A 93 2.75 3.08 3.50
N ALA A 94 2.36 1.99 2.84
CA ALA A 94 1.81 0.81 3.51
C ALA A 94 2.84 0.15 4.45
N ALA A 95 4.09 0.02 4.03
CA ALA A 95 5.18 -0.52 4.86
C ALA A 95 5.43 0.33 6.11
N LYS A 96 5.41 1.66 5.98
CA LYS A 96 5.51 2.57 7.12
C LYS A 96 4.35 2.37 8.10
N LEU A 97 3.12 2.32 7.60
CA LEU A 97 1.92 2.11 8.42
C LEU A 97 1.94 0.77 9.16
N MET A 98 2.42 -0.31 8.52
CA MET A 98 2.62 -1.62 9.18
C MET A 98 3.62 -1.50 10.33
N GLY A 99 4.73 -0.80 10.15
CA GLY A 99 5.72 -0.57 11.21
C GLY A 99 5.20 0.26 12.38
N GLU A 100 4.25 1.16 12.13
CA GLU A 100 3.62 2.04 13.14
C GLU A 100 2.41 1.39 13.84
N ASN A 101 1.75 0.44 13.18
CA ASN A 101 0.57 -0.23 13.71
C ASN A 101 0.66 -1.76 13.56
N PRO A 102 1.03 -2.49 14.61
CA PRO A 102 1.18 -3.94 14.56
C PRO A 102 -0.11 -4.72 14.31
N LYS A 103 -1.28 -4.06 14.27
CA LYS A 103 -2.54 -4.70 13.87
C LYS A 103 -2.70 -4.78 12.35
N LEU A 104 -1.93 -4.02 11.58
CA LEU A 104 -1.96 -4.04 10.12
C LEU A 104 -1.07 -5.14 9.56
N GLU A 105 -1.30 -6.38 9.99
CA GLU A 105 -0.49 -7.55 9.63
C GLU A 105 -0.99 -8.20 8.35
N ALA A 106 -0.26 -7.98 7.26
CA ALA A 106 -0.52 -8.57 5.96
C ALA A 106 0.76 -8.58 5.11
N VAL A 107 0.79 -9.34 4.06
CA VAL A 107 1.76 -9.15 2.99
C VAL A 107 1.24 -8.05 2.06
N PHE A 108 1.94 -6.94 1.97
CA PHE A 108 1.64 -5.86 1.01
C PHE A 108 2.45 -6.04 -0.25
N VAL A 109 1.80 -6.05 -1.39
CA VAL A 109 2.39 -6.29 -2.70
C VAL A 109 2.11 -5.10 -3.60
N GLY A 110 3.11 -4.27 -3.83
CA GLY A 110 3.03 -3.13 -4.74
C GLY A 110 3.47 -3.52 -6.15
N ILE A 111 2.58 -3.44 -7.12
CA ILE A 111 2.92 -3.66 -8.53
C ILE A 111 3.29 -2.31 -9.14
N GLY A 112 4.52 -2.19 -9.59
CA GLY A 112 5.08 -0.97 -10.16
C GLY A 112 6.10 -1.26 -11.25
N TYR A 113 7.04 -0.34 -11.47
CA TYR A 113 7.97 -0.39 -12.58
C TYR A 113 9.42 -0.23 -12.11
N PRO A 114 10.40 -0.88 -12.79
CA PRO A 114 11.82 -0.81 -12.41
C PRO A 114 12.50 0.48 -12.89
N THR A 115 11.83 1.62 -12.73
CA THR A 115 12.30 2.94 -13.11
C THR A 115 11.89 3.99 -12.08
N ASP A 116 12.69 5.05 -11.95
CA ASP A 116 12.39 6.24 -11.16
C ASP A 116 11.96 7.42 -12.05
N ASP A 117 11.98 7.24 -13.37
CA ASP A 117 11.50 8.24 -14.33
C ASP A 117 9.98 8.36 -14.22
N LYS A 118 9.53 9.53 -13.75
CA LYS A 118 8.12 9.81 -13.52
C LYS A 118 7.29 9.82 -14.79
N ASP A 119 7.86 10.27 -15.90
CA ASP A 119 7.14 10.34 -17.17
C ASP A 119 6.97 8.93 -17.75
N GLU A 120 7.98 8.08 -17.60
CA GLU A 120 7.87 6.68 -17.98
C GLU A 120 6.86 5.93 -17.11
N ILE A 121 6.90 6.09 -15.78
CA ILE A 121 5.90 5.52 -14.87
C ILE A 121 4.49 5.96 -15.28
N VAL A 122 4.30 7.26 -15.56
CA VAL A 122 3.00 7.78 -16.00
C VAL A 122 2.56 7.14 -17.31
N ARG A 123 3.46 7.01 -18.30
CA ARG A 123 3.17 6.39 -19.58
C ARG A 123 2.74 4.93 -19.45
N LEU A 124 3.48 4.14 -18.63
CA LEU A 124 3.20 2.72 -18.41
C LEU A 124 1.88 2.53 -17.66
N ARG A 125 1.64 3.30 -16.60
CA ARG A 125 0.40 3.19 -15.82
C ARG A 125 -0.85 3.60 -16.60
N TYR A 126 -0.75 4.51 -17.57
CA TYR A 126 -1.88 4.80 -18.47
C TYR A 126 -2.23 3.58 -19.31
N PHE A 127 -1.23 2.89 -19.84
CA PHE A 127 -1.45 1.68 -20.62
C PHE A 127 -2.07 0.57 -19.75
N ASP A 128 -1.44 0.25 -18.62
CA ASP A 128 -1.81 -0.89 -17.77
C ASP A 128 -3.13 -0.72 -17.01
N LEU A 129 -3.52 0.51 -16.68
CA LEU A 129 -4.70 0.73 -15.82
C LEU A 129 -5.96 1.14 -16.59
N THR A 130 -5.90 1.24 -17.92
CA THR A 130 -7.04 1.71 -18.72
C THR A 130 -7.40 0.75 -19.85
N PRO A 131 -8.69 0.69 -20.22
CA PRO A 131 -9.11 -0.01 -21.44
C PRO A 131 -8.61 0.73 -22.68
N PRO A 132 -8.69 0.12 -23.90
CA PRO A 132 -8.56 0.86 -25.14
C PRO A 132 -9.49 2.07 -25.12
N THR A 133 -8.92 3.26 -25.26
CA THR A 133 -9.65 4.52 -25.11
C THR A 133 -9.39 5.39 -26.34
N PRO A 134 -10.45 5.86 -27.04
CA PRO A 134 -10.32 6.82 -28.12
C PRO A 134 -9.65 8.12 -27.69
N ASP A 135 -8.85 8.71 -28.55
CA ASP A 135 -8.02 9.88 -28.23
C ASP A 135 -8.84 11.09 -27.75
N ASP A 136 -10.04 11.28 -28.29
CA ASP A 136 -10.96 12.36 -27.90
C ASP A 136 -11.56 12.20 -26.50
N LEU A 137 -11.48 10.99 -25.91
CA LEU A 137 -11.89 10.70 -24.55
C LEU A 137 -10.71 10.73 -23.56
N ILE A 138 -9.48 10.89 -24.03
CA ILE A 138 -8.29 11.03 -23.17
C ILE A 138 -8.12 12.51 -22.78
N PRO A 139 -8.01 12.86 -21.48
CA PRO A 139 -8.00 14.25 -21.02
C PRO A 139 -6.62 14.93 -21.18
N VAL A 140 -5.79 14.45 -22.08
CA VAL A 140 -4.44 14.95 -22.37
C VAL A 140 -4.41 15.32 -23.86
N GLN A 141 -4.11 16.57 -24.17
CA GLN A 141 -4.14 17.08 -25.55
C GLN A 141 -2.80 16.95 -26.27
N THR A 142 -1.72 16.78 -25.54
CA THR A 142 -0.36 16.63 -26.08
C THR A 142 0.28 15.38 -25.49
N ASN A 143 1.08 14.67 -26.30
CA ASN A 143 1.71 13.40 -25.90
C ASN A 143 0.70 12.40 -25.33
N ILE A 144 -0.37 12.15 -26.09
CA ILE A 144 -1.45 11.22 -25.70
C ILE A 144 -0.82 9.86 -25.36
N PRO A 145 -0.99 9.37 -24.11
CA PRO A 145 -0.41 8.10 -23.72
C PRO A 145 -1.14 6.94 -24.38
N LYS A 146 -0.43 5.84 -24.66
CA LYS A 146 -1.08 4.59 -25.02
C LYS A 146 -2.00 4.11 -23.91
N THR A 147 -3.11 3.49 -24.29
CA THR A 147 -4.11 2.87 -23.40
C THR A 147 -4.38 1.45 -23.89
N GLY A 148 -5.08 0.64 -23.10
CA GLY A 148 -5.59 -0.65 -23.57
C GLY A 148 -4.89 -1.89 -23.03
N GLY A 149 -3.97 -1.76 -22.08
CA GLY A 149 -3.28 -2.88 -21.45
C GLY A 149 -4.00 -3.49 -20.25
N ARG A 150 -5.12 -2.90 -19.83
CA ARG A 150 -5.82 -3.22 -18.56
C ARG A 150 -6.08 -4.72 -18.36
N ASP A 151 -6.59 -5.38 -19.37
CA ASP A 151 -6.99 -6.79 -19.26
C ASP A 151 -5.76 -7.69 -19.13
N ALA A 152 -4.71 -7.43 -19.92
CA ALA A 152 -3.44 -8.15 -19.84
C ALA A 152 -2.70 -7.89 -18.50
N PHE A 153 -2.81 -6.67 -17.95
CA PHE A 153 -2.25 -6.34 -16.65
C PHE A 153 -3.01 -7.03 -15.51
N PHE A 154 -4.32 -7.14 -15.61
CA PHE A 154 -5.12 -7.93 -14.67
C PHE A 154 -4.71 -9.41 -14.70
N ASP A 155 -4.59 -10.00 -15.88
CA ASP A 155 -4.17 -11.40 -16.05
C ASP A 155 -2.76 -11.63 -15.46
N PHE A 156 -1.83 -10.70 -15.68
CA PHE A 156 -0.50 -10.73 -15.08
C PHE A 156 -0.57 -10.75 -13.55
N ILE A 157 -1.36 -9.86 -12.94
CA ILE A 157 -1.52 -9.84 -11.47
C ILE A 157 -2.15 -11.15 -11.00
N ASN A 158 -3.26 -11.55 -11.61
CA ASN A 158 -4.08 -12.65 -11.11
C ASN A 158 -3.45 -14.03 -11.27
N HIS A 159 -2.64 -14.23 -12.31
CA HIS A 159 -2.09 -15.54 -12.64
C HIS A 159 -0.57 -15.66 -12.37
N GLN A 160 0.19 -14.57 -12.48
CA GLN A 160 1.63 -14.63 -12.34
C GLN A 160 2.10 -14.04 -11.01
N VAL A 161 1.69 -12.78 -10.69
CA VAL A 161 2.13 -12.14 -9.43
C VAL A 161 1.58 -12.88 -8.22
N LYS A 162 0.30 -13.27 -8.21
CA LYS A 162 -0.27 -14.05 -7.10
C LYS A 162 0.47 -15.37 -6.89
N ALA A 163 0.70 -16.15 -7.95
CA ALA A 163 1.42 -17.41 -7.85
C ALA A 163 2.84 -17.23 -7.30
N GLU A 164 3.55 -16.18 -7.72
CA GLU A 164 4.90 -15.88 -7.23
C GLU A 164 4.88 -15.47 -5.76
N ILE A 165 3.90 -14.67 -5.32
CA ILE A 165 3.74 -14.27 -3.92
C ILE A 165 3.40 -15.48 -3.04
N GLU A 166 2.47 -16.32 -3.47
CA GLU A 166 2.09 -17.56 -2.75
C GLU A 166 3.26 -18.57 -2.65
N SER A 167 4.17 -18.59 -3.62
CA SER A 167 5.39 -19.40 -3.54
C SER A 167 6.40 -18.90 -2.50
N ARG A 168 6.38 -17.60 -2.19
CA ARG A 168 7.35 -16.94 -1.29
C ARG A 168 6.84 -16.75 0.13
N PHE A 169 5.54 -16.60 0.29
CA PHE A 169 4.91 -16.27 1.56
C PHE A 169 3.72 -17.19 1.84
N PRO A 170 3.52 -17.60 3.09
CA PRO A 170 2.31 -18.31 3.50
C PRO A 170 1.12 -17.34 3.48
N ILE A 171 0.30 -17.40 2.42
CA ILE A 171 -0.83 -16.52 2.18
C ILE A 171 -2.14 -17.24 2.52
N ASP A 172 -3.07 -16.53 3.16
CA ASP A 172 -4.46 -16.94 3.31
C ASP A 172 -5.22 -16.65 1.99
N PRO A 173 -5.60 -17.69 1.23
CA PRO A 173 -6.27 -17.53 -0.06
C PRO A 173 -7.68 -16.91 0.06
N THR A 174 -8.25 -16.90 1.27
CA THR A 174 -9.59 -16.35 1.54
C THR A 174 -9.55 -14.87 1.96
N ARG A 175 -8.37 -14.29 2.10
CA ARG A 175 -8.17 -12.91 2.55
C ARG A 175 -7.24 -12.14 1.63
N GLN A 176 -7.62 -12.06 0.35
CA GLN A 176 -6.89 -11.31 -0.67
C GLN A 176 -7.64 -10.03 -1.02
N ALA A 177 -6.94 -8.93 -1.18
CA ALA A 177 -7.52 -7.63 -1.49
C ALA A 177 -6.77 -6.89 -2.59
N LEU A 178 -7.48 -5.99 -3.29
CA LEU A 178 -6.91 -5.08 -4.29
C LEU A 178 -7.18 -3.63 -3.90
N PHE A 179 -6.13 -2.83 -3.88
CA PHE A 179 -6.17 -1.38 -3.65
C PHE A 179 -5.65 -0.62 -4.87
N GLY A 180 -6.30 0.49 -5.19
CA GLY A 180 -5.80 1.43 -6.20
C GLY A 180 -6.33 2.83 -6.05
N HIS A 181 -5.53 3.82 -6.48
CA HIS A 181 -5.90 5.23 -6.47
C HIS A 181 -6.03 5.79 -7.90
N SER A 182 -7.00 6.64 -8.15
CA SER A 182 -7.17 7.33 -9.45
C SER A 182 -7.47 6.34 -10.59
N LEU A 183 -6.59 6.21 -11.61
CA LEU A 183 -6.67 5.14 -12.61
C LEU A 183 -6.51 3.76 -11.96
N GLY A 184 -5.70 3.63 -10.91
CA GLY A 184 -5.64 2.40 -10.09
C GLY A 184 -6.96 2.10 -9.41
N GLY A 185 -7.69 3.11 -8.92
CA GLY A 185 -9.04 2.96 -8.39
C GLY A 185 -10.06 2.54 -9.47
N LEU A 186 -9.94 3.06 -10.69
CA LEU A 186 -10.71 2.59 -11.84
C LEU A 186 -10.41 1.12 -12.15
N PHE A 187 -9.14 0.72 -12.13
CA PHE A 187 -8.70 -0.66 -12.30
C PHE A 187 -9.24 -1.58 -11.19
N THR A 188 -9.27 -1.10 -9.95
CA THR A 188 -9.87 -1.83 -8.82
C THR A 188 -11.36 -2.09 -9.04
N LEU A 189 -12.10 -1.08 -9.50
CA LEU A 189 -13.52 -1.25 -9.87
C LEU A 189 -13.70 -2.20 -11.06
N TYR A 190 -12.80 -2.14 -12.05
CA TYR A 190 -12.82 -3.08 -13.17
C TYR A 190 -12.61 -4.52 -12.70
N ALA A 191 -11.64 -4.75 -11.84
CA ALA A 191 -11.38 -6.08 -11.27
C ALA A 191 -12.61 -6.61 -10.50
N LEU A 192 -13.26 -5.75 -9.70
CA LEU A 192 -14.51 -6.11 -9.02
C LEU A 192 -15.62 -6.48 -10.00
N PHE A 193 -15.85 -5.66 -11.03
CA PHE A 193 -17.03 -5.82 -11.88
C PHE A 193 -16.89 -6.94 -12.94
N ASN A 194 -15.66 -7.29 -13.33
CA ASN A 194 -15.44 -8.29 -14.36
C ASN A 194 -14.78 -9.58 -13.84
N HIS A 195 -14.16 -9.53 -12.66
CA HIS A 195 -13.38 -10.64 -12.09
C HIS A 195 -13.61 -10.78 -10.57
N ALA A 196 -14.87 -10.76 -10.16
CA ALA A 196 -15.29 -10.73 -8.76
C ALA A 196 -14.78 -11.89 -7.90
N ASP A 197 -14.37 -13.02 -8.50
CA ASP A 197 -13.82 -14.18 -7.79
C ASP A 197 -12.35 -14.02 -7.41
N SER A 198 -11.68 -12.97 -7.90
CA SER A 198 -10.23 -12.83 -7.75
C SER A 198 -9.81 -12.28 -6.39
N PHE A 199 -10.67 -11.51 -5.72
CA PHE A 199 -10.38 -10.92 -4.41
C PHE A 199 -11.65 -10.90 -3.55
N GLN A 200 -11.48 -10.87 -2.23
CA GLN A 200 -12.59 -10.78 -1.27
C GLN A 200 -12.88 -9.34 -0.85
N SER A 201 -11.88 -8.47 -0.96
CA SER A 201 -12.02 -7.04 -0.60
C SER A 201 -11.39 -6.14 -1.66
N TYR A 202 -12.02 -5.01 -1.89
CA TYR A 202 -11.59 -4.01 -2.86
C TYR A 202 -11.59 -2.63 -2.21
N ALA A 203 -10.58 -1.81 -2.51
CA ALA A 203 -10.53 -0.43 -2.08
C ALA A 203 -10.14 0.49 -3.23
N ALA A 204 -11.09 1.32 -3.66
CA ALA A 204 -10.96 2.21 -4.81
C ALA A 204 -10.92 3.68 -4.34
N ALA A 205 -9.70 4.24 -4.24
CA ALA A 205 -9.48 5.60 -3.80
C ALA A 205 -9.56 6.61 -4.97
N ASP A 206 -10.48 7.56 -4.85
CA ASP A 206 -10.80 8.62 -5.83
C ASP A 206 -10.81 8.13 -7.28
N PRO A 207 -11.56 7.03 -7.57
CA PRO A 207 -11.49 6.32 -8.84
C PRO A 207 -11.86 7.21 -10.01
N SER A 208 -11.13 7.07 -11.13
CA SER A 208 -11.37 7.82 -12.37
C SER A 208 -12.57 7.26 -13.15
N ILE A 209 -13.75 7.20 -12.53
CA ILE A 209 -15.00 6.64 -13.10
C ILE A 209 -15.38 7.28 -14.44
N TRP A 210 -15.03 8.55 -14.59
CA TRP A 210 -15.28 9.36 -15.79
C TRP A 210 -14.47 8.93 -17.03
N TRP A 211 -13.46 8.07 -16.86
CA TRP A 211 -12.58 7.62 -17.93
C TRP A 211 -13.35 6.89 -19.03
N ASN A 212 -12.87 7.04 -20.29
CA ASN A 212 -13.44 6.38 -21.48
C ASN A 212 -14.97 6.53 -21.55
N GLY A 213 -15.49 7.76 -21.40
CA GLY A 213 -16.92 8.02 -21.42
C GLY A 213 -17.70 7.30 -20.32
N ARG A 214 -17.07 6.94 -19.21
CA ARG A 214 -17.66 6.17 -18.09
C ARG A 214 -18.01 4.72 -18.46
N SER A 215 -17.25 4.10 -19.35
CA SER A 215 -17.49 2.71 -19.79
C SER A 215 -17.59 1.71 -18.63
N ILE A 216 -16.94 2.01 -17.49
CA ILE A 216 -16.99 1.20 -16.27
C ILE A 216 -18.40 1.04 -15.69
N LEU A 217 -19.34 1.95 -15.97
CA LEU A 217 -20.71 1.85 -15.48
C LEU A 217 -21.48 0.72 -16.15
N ALA A 218 -21.22 0.44 -17.43
CA ALA A 218 -21.79 -0.72 -18.09
C ALA A 218 -21.23 -2.04 -17.51
N ASP A 219 -19.96 -2.06 -17.08
CA ASP A 219 -19.39 -3.21 -16.37
C ASP A 219 -20.08 -3.39 -15.01
N LYS A 220 -20.30 -2.30 -14.27
CA LYS A 220 -21.04 -2.31 -13.01
C LYS A 220 -22.45 -2.86 -13.19
N ASP A 221 -23.19 -2.41 -14.19
CA ASP A 221 -24.57 -2.86 -14.40
C ASP A 221 -24.63 -4.37 -14.66
N ARG A 222 -23.74 -4.92 -15.47
CA ARG A 222 -23.60 -6.37 -15.71
C ARG A 222 -23.25 -7.13 -14.40
N PHE A 223 -22.31 -6.58 -13.63
CA PHE A 223 -21.93 -7.14 -12.35
C PHE A 223 -23.12 -7.22 -11.38
N VAL A 224 -23.89 -6.14 -11.25
CA VAL A 224 -25.05 -6.07 -10.34
C VAL A 224 -26.07 -7.16 -10.67
N GLU A 225 -26.38 -7.35 -11.94
CA GLU A 225 -27.31 -8.40 -12.36
C GLU A 225 -26.78 -9.82 -12.11
N ALA A 226 -25.52 -10.06 -12.42
CA ALA A 226 -24.88 -11.36 -12.16
C ALA A 226 -24.77 -11.66 -10.66
N PHE A 227 -24.41 -10.64 -9.85
CA PHE A 227 -24.25 -10.77 -8.41
C PHE A 227 -25.55 -11.06 -7.68
N LYS A 228 -26.66 -10.43 -8.09
CA LYS A 228 -28.00 -10.73 -7.55
C LYS A 228 -28.41 -12.19 -7.76
N ALA A 229 -27.98 -12.80 -8.88
CA ALA A 229 -28.28 -14.20 -9.18
C ALA A 229 -27.41 -15.17 -8.35
N ASN A 230 -26.23 -14.77 -7.95
CA ASN A 230 -25.29 -15.60 -7.17
C ASN A 230 -24.49 -14.74 -6.16
N PRO A 231 -25.14 -14.30 -5.06
CA PRO A 231 -24.50 -13.47 -4.05
C PRO A 231 -23.44 -14.25 -3.27
N LYS A 232 -22.39 -13.52 -2.82
CA LYS A 232 -21.31 -14.04 -1.98
C LYS A 232 -20.73 -12.94 -1.10
N PRO A 233 -20.12 -13.27 0.04
CA PRO A 233 -19.48 -12.26 0.88
C PRO A 233 -18.42 -11.47 0.09
N MET A 234 -18.60 -10.16 0.02
CA MET A 234 -17.71 -9.25 -0.70
C MET A 234 -17.68 -7.86 -0.07
N ARG A 235 -16.54 -7.19 -0.15
CA ARG A 235 -16.36 -5.89 0.50
C ARG A 235 -15.76 -4.87 -0.48
N LEU A 236 -16.30 -3.66 -0.48
CA LEU A 236 -15.82 -2.53 -1.26
C LEU A 236 -15.75 -1.28 -0.39
N LEU A 237 -14.59 -0.64 -0.34
CA LEU A 237 -14.44 0.73 0.10
C LEU A 237 -14.25 1.64 -1.12
N VAL A 238 -15.06 2.69 -1.23
CA VAL A 238 -14.85 3.77 -2.20
C VAL A 238 -14.54 5.05 -1.45
N GLU A 239 -13.50 5.74 -1.87
CA GLU A 239 -13.08 6.99 -1.24
C GLU A 239 -13.05 8.12 -2.28
N SER A 240 -13.23 9.36 -1.83
CA SER A 240 -13.21 10.53 -2.72
C SER A 240 -12.56 11.74 -2.08
N SER A 241 -11.85 12.53 -2.90
CA SER A 241 -11.34 13.84 -2.48
C SER A 241 -12.44 14.89 -2.44
N GLY A 242 -12.41 15.76 -1.43
CA GLY A 242 -13.31 16.91 -1.28
C GLY A 242 -12.86 18.12 -2.07
N LYS A 243 -11.56 18.42 -2.06
CA LYS A 243 -10.96 19.55 -2.78
C LYS A 243 -10.53 19.12 -4.18
N ARG A 244 -11.34 19.47 -5.16
CA ARG A 244 -10.98 19.34 -6.58
C ARG A 244 -10.34 20.64 -7.05
N GLY A 245 -9.10 20.87 -6.61
CA GLY A 245 -8.34 22.06 -6.98
C GLY A 245 -8.06 22.14 -8.48
N GLU A 246 -8.08 23.35 -9.00
CA GLU A 246 -7.60 23.65 -10.34
C GLU A 246 -6.07 23.45 -10.35
N ARG A 247 -5.53 22.71 -11.31
CA ARG A 247 -4.08 22.65 -11.48
C ARG A 247 -3.61 23.96 -12.11
N PRO A 248 -2.55 24.61 -11.58
CA PRO A 248 -1.97 25.79 -12.21
C PRO A 248 -1.62 25.52 -13.69
N GLY A 249 -1.84 26.52 -14.54
CA GLY A 249 -1.47 26.45 -15.96
C GLY A 249 -2.55 25.90 -16.93
N ARG A 250 -3.71 25.49 -16.44
CA ARG A 250 -4.82 25.06 -17.30
C ARG A 250 -5.63 26.26 -17.80
N THR A 251 -6.04 26.22 -19.06
CA THR A 251 -6.96 27.17 -19.65
C THR A 251 -8.39 26.99 -19.11
N LYS A 252 -9.22 28.03 -19.26
CA LYS A 252 -10.65 27.96 -18.86
C LYS A 252 -11.41 26.88 -19.66
N GLU A 253 -11.06 26.68 -20.91
CA GLU A 253 -11.64 25.68 -21.82
C GLU A 253 -11.29 24.28 -21.36
N GLU A 254 -10.04 24.01 -21.00
CA GLU A 254 -9.59 22.72 -20.45
C GLU A 254 -10.30 22.40 -19.13
N ILE A 255 -10.42 23.40 -18.24
CA ILE A 255 -11.14 23.26 -16.97
C ILE A 255 -12.61 22.93 -17.22
N LYS A 256 -13.27 23.63 -18.15
CA LYS A 256 -14.66 23.37 -18.53
C LYS A 256 -14.84 21.97 -19.13
N HIS A 257 -13.93 21.57 -20.02
CA HIS A 257 -13.92 20.22 -20.61
C HIS A 257 -13.78 19.13 -19.53
N LEU A 258 -12.82 19.27 -18.64
CA LEU A 258 -12.61 18.34 -17.52
C LEU A 258 -13.81 18.29 -16.56
N LYS A 259 -14.44 19.43 -16.27
CA LYS A 259 -15.67 19.45 -15.46
C LYS A 259 -16.80 18.66 -16.14
N LYS A 260 -16.95 18.80 -17.46
CA LYS A 260 -17.93 18.03 -18.25
C LYS A 260 -17.62 16.55 -18.26
N LEU A 261 -16.36 16.16 -18.50
CA LEU A 261 -15.94 14.74 -18.46
C LEU A 261 -16.20 14.10 -17.07
N ARG A 262 -15.93 14.84 -16.00
CA ARG A 262 -16.08 14.39 -14.61
C ARG A 262 -17.49 14.58 -14.03
N SER A 263 -18.42 15.19 -14.77
CA SER A 263 -19.83 15.25 -14.36
C SER A 263 -20.47 13.85 -14.52
N GLY A 264 -21.37 13.47 -13.64
CA GLY A 264 -22.06 12.18 -13.70
C GLY A 264 -21.83 11.33 -12.44
N PRO A 265 -22.18 10.04 -12.47
CA PRO A 265 -22.09 9.18 -11.30
C PRO A 265 -20.71 9.20 -10.67
N SER A 266 -20.69 9.30 -9.34
CA SER A 266 -19.51 9.39 -8.49
C SER A 266 -19.25 8.06 -7.77
N GLY A 267 -18.16 7.98 -7.01
CA GLY A 267 -17.90 6.85 -6.13
C GLY A 267 -19.01 6.64 -5.08
N ALA A 268 -19.62 7.72 -4.59
CA ALA A 268 -20.75 7.64 -3.66
C ALA A 268 -21.99 7.01 -4.30
N ASP A 269 -22.27 7.31 -5.57
CA ASP A 269 -23.41 6.72 -6.28
C ASP A 269 -23.19 5.22 -6.49
N ILE A 270 -21.98 4.79 -6.88
CA ILE A 270 -21.62 3.36 -6.99
C ILE A 270 -21.80 2.66 -5.63
N GLN A 271 -21.29 3.23 -4.55
CA GLN A 271 -21.42 2.66 -3.22
C GLN A 271 -22.90 2.54 -2.80
N THR A 272 -23.69 3.58 -3.03
CA THR A 272 -25.11 3.60 -2.67
C THR A 272 -25.90 2.49 -3.36
N GLU A 273 -25.59 2.21 -4.62
CA GLU A 273 -26.21 1.13 -5.38
C GLU A 273 -25.73 -0.25 -4.91
N LEU A 274 -24.41 -0.46 -4.78
CA LEU A 274 -23.86 -1.75 -4.40
C LEU A 274 -24.21 -2.15 -2.96
N LYS A 275 -24.40 -1.19 -2.06
CA LYS A 275 -24.84 -1.44 -0.68
C LYS A 275 -26.21 -2.13 -0.59
N GLN A 276 -27.01 -2.09 -1.65
CA GLN A 276 -28.32 -2.75 -1.69
C GLN A 276 -28.21 -4.23 -2.06
N LEU A 277 -27.05 -4.71 -2.46
CA LEU A 277 -26.84 -6.11 -2.82
C LEU A 277 -26.75 -6.99 -1.57
N PRO A 278 -27.30 -8.21 -1.60
CA PRO A 278 -27.15 -9.15 -0.49
C PRO A 278 -25.67 -9.56 -0.33
N ASP A 279 -25.23 -9.76 0.90
CA ASP A 279 -23.87 -10.19 1.26
C ASP A 279 -22.75 -9.27 0.74
N PHE A 280 -23.09 -8.02 0.37
CA PHE A 280 -22.14 -7.03 -0.15
C PHE A 280 -21.97 -5.86 0.83
N GLU A 281 -20.82 -5.75 1.47
CA GLU A 281 -20.47 -4.60 2.29
C GLU A 281 -19.87 -3.50 1.40
N ALA A 282 -20.60 -2.40 1.19
CA ALA A 282 -20.11 -1.23 0.49
C ALA A 282 -19.99 -0.04 1.44
N ALA A 283 -18.78 0.45 1.65
CA ALA A 283 -18.48 1.64 2.45
C ALA A 283 -18.04 2.81 1.56
N TYR A 284 -18.29 4.03 2.03
CA TYR A 284 -17.85 5.26 1.35
C TYR A 284 -17.26 6.24 2.33
N ARG A 285 -16.16 6.89 1.95
CA ARG A 285 -15.57 8.01 2.68
C ARG A 285 -15.21 9.16 1.75
N ARG A 286 -15.47 10.38 2.19
CA ARG A 286 -15.02 11.60 1.55
C ARG A 286 -14.03 12.32 2.45
N PHE A 287 -12.90 12.72 1.90
CA PHE A 287 -11.88 13.53 2.56
C PHE A 287 -12.08 15.00 2.17
N ASP A 288 -12.96 15.72 2.87
CA ASP A 288 -13.41 17.06 2.49
C ASP A 288 -12.28 18.09 2.39
N ASN A 289 -11.25 17.94 3.22
CA ASN A 289 -10.11 18.84 3.26
C ASN A 289 -8.94 18.42 2.36
N GLU A 290 -9.06 17.28 1.64
CA GLU A 290 -8.00 16.72 0.83
C GLU A 290 -8.25 16.90 -0.67
N SER A 291 -7.16 17.11 -1.40
CA SER A 291 -7.14 17.06 -2.86
C SER A 291 -6.89 15.63 -3.35
N HIS A 292 -7.07 15.40 -4.65
CA HIS A 292 -6.77 14.13 -5.32
C HIS A 292 -5.38 13.54 -4.98
N GLY A 293 -4.38 14.39 -4.80
CA GLY A 293 -3.01 13.94 -4.50
C GLY A 293 -2.69 13.89 -3.02
N SER A 294 -3.23 14.81 -2.19
CA SER A 294 -2.91 14.86 -0.77
C SER A 294 -3.64 13.82 0.06
N MET A 295 -4.76 13.27 -0.43
CA MET A 295 -5.49 12.20 0.24
C MET A 295 -4.76 10.84 0.26
N ILE A 296 -3.74 10.63 -0.59
CA ILE A 296 -3.13 9.32 -0.79
C ILE A 296 -2.66 8.64 0.50
N PRO A 297 -1.89 9.28 1.41
CA PRO A 297 -1.49 8.59 2.64
C PRO A 297 -2.68 8.19 3.51
N LEU A 298 -3.72 9.03 3.55
CA LEU A 298 -4.94 8.80 4.33
C LEU A 298 -5.77 7.64 3.75
N THR A 299 -5.87 7.57 2.42
CA THR A 299 -6.63 6.48 1.77
C THR A 299 -5.92 5.14 1.90
N VAL A 300 -4.58 5.10 1.86
CA VAL A 300 -3.85 3.86 2.13
C VAL A 300 -4.14 3.40 3.56
N GLU A 301 -4.04 4.28 4.56
CA GLU A 301 -4.31 3.94 5.95
C GLU A 301 -5.75 3.44 6.16
N ASP A 302 -6.72 4.17 5.63
CA ASP A 302 -8.15 3.86 5.78
C ASP A 302 -8.49 2.54 5.09
N SER A 303 -7.97 2.31 3.88
CA SER A 303 -8.14 1.06 3.15
C SER A 303 -7.54 -0.13 3.88
N LEU A 304 -6.35 0.01 4.49
CA LEU A 304 -5.73 -1.05 5.28
C LEU A 304 -6.59 -1.38 6.53
N LYS A 305 -7.11 -0.38 7.22
CA LYS A 305 -8.02 -0.57 8.37
C LYS A 305 -9.31 -1.26 7.96
N PHE A 306 -9.92 -0.82 6.86
CA PHE A 306 -11.14 -1.44 6.33
C PHE A 306 -10.91 -2.91 5.99
N ILE A 307 -9.83 -3.23 5.26
CA ILE A 307 -9.55 -4.59 4.78
C ILE A 307 -9.13 -5.52 5.94
N LEU A 308 -8.24 -5.06 6.83
CA LEU A 308 -7.60 -5.93 7.82
C LEU A 308 -8.31 -5.96 9.17
N LEU A 309 -8.90 -4.84 9.60
CA LEU A 309 -9.49 -4.66 10.92
C LEU A 309 -11.02 -4.68 10.91
N ASN A 310 -11.64 -4.78 9.74
CA ASN A 310 -13.09 -4.63 9.57
C ASN A 310 -13.63 -3.29 10.11
N GLU A 311 -12.80 -2.27 10.13
CA GLU A 311 -13.18 -0.92 10.51
C GLU A 311 -13.79 -0.21 9.29
N SER A 312 -15.11 -0.13 9.24
CA SER A 312 -15.76 0.74 8.25
C SER A 312 -15.48 2.20 8.60
N PRO A 313 -15.20 3.07 7.61
CA PRO A 313 -14.97 4.49 7.87
C PRO A 313 -16.11 5.04 8.69
N SER A 314 -15.82 5.60 9.87
CA SER A 314 -16.82 6.32 10.64
C SER A 314 -17.31 7.50 9.80
N ALA A 315 -18.63 7.65 9.68
CA ALA A 315 -19.21 8.90 9.18
C ALA A 315 -18.61 10.03 10.05
N GLN A 316 -17.73 10.83 9.49
CA GLN A 316 -17.30 12.04 10.19
C GLN A 316 -18.54 12.93 10.27
N ASN A 317 -19.12 13.00 11.46
CA ASN A 317 -20.04 14.09 11.79
C ASN A 317 -19.23 15.38 11.70
N ASN A 318 -19.41 16.13 10.60
CA ASN A 318 -18.96 17.50 10.47
C ASN A 318 -19.83 18.43 11.33
#